data_96c8c2ad806dfcc411646acb1edc7c1a
#
_entry.id   96c8c2ad806dfcc411646acb1edc7c1a
#
_cell.length_a   1.000
_cell.length_b   1.000
_cell.length_c   1.000
_cell.angle_alpha   90.00
_cell.angle_beta   90.00
_cell.angle_gamma   90.00
#
_symmetry.space_group_name_H-M   'P 1'
#
loop_
_entity.id
_entity.type
_entity.pdbx_description
1 polymer ?
#
loop_
_entity_poly.entity_id
_entity_poly.type
_entity_poly.pdbx_seq_one_letter_code
_entity_poly.pdbx_strand_id
1 'polypeptide(L)'
;MNGIIIRWLTLTGAILFTSYLFDGIHISGFSSAFLAAAMLGILNAFFRPIALLLTLPINILSLGFFTFIINALMLKMASGIITGFEVYGFWSAIFGSLFISVISWLLNSFVNDRGTVTSFNSEYRTRHPQDRPSKNDTIDLENKGDDKWE
;
A
#
# COMPACT_ATOMS: atom_id res chain seq x y z
N MET A 1 0.64 -5.13 14.53
CA MET A 1 0.41 -6.46 13.93
C MET A 1 -1.00 -6.64 13.38
N ASN A 2 -2.00 -5.98 13.95
CA ASN A 2 -3.40 -6.14 13.52
C ASN A 2 -3.69 -5.61 12.10
N GLY A 3 -2.96 -4.61 11.62
CA GLY A 3 -3.18 -4.04 10.28
C GLY A 3 -2.86 -4.98 9.11
N ILE A 4 -1.89 -5.89 9.25
CA ILE A 4 -1.51 -6.84 8.20
C ILE A 4 -2.60 -7.91 8.05
N ILE A 5 -3.11 -8.42 9.17
CA ILE A 5 -4.17 -9.44 9.20
C ILE A 5 -5.47 -8.87 8.60
N ILE A 6 -5.83 -7.66 8.99
CA ILE A 6 -7.01 -6.98 8.45
C ILE A 6 -6.87 -6.80 6.94
N ARG A 7 -5.70 -6.38 6.48
CA ARG A 7 -5.43 -6.21 5.05
C ARG A 7 -5.53 -7.53 4.27
N TRP A 8 -5.05 -8.63 4.85
CA TRP A 8 -5.18 -9.96 4.24
C TRP A 8 -6.64 -10.44 4.19
N LEU A 9 -7.38 -10.26 5.28
CA LEU A 9 -8.82 -10.59 5.31
C LEU A 9 -9.62 -9.75 4.31
N THR A 10 -9.32 -8.47 4.21
CA THR A 10 -9.93 -7.56 3.21
C THR A 10 -9.66 -8.04 1.79
N LEU A 11 -8.41 -8.43 1.51
CA LEU A 11 -8.01 -8.94 0.20
C LEU A 11 -8.70 -10.29 -0.10
N THR A 12 -8.77 -11.18 0.88
CA THR A 12 -9.49 -12.46 0.75
C THR A 12 -10.97 -12.24 0.45
N GLY A 13 -11.61 -11.32 1.17
CA GLY A 13 -13.01 -10.94 0.93
C GLY A 13 -13.22 -10.34 -0.46
N ALA A 14 -12.31 -9.48 -0.90
CA ALA A 14 -12.36 -8.88 -2.23
C ALA A 14 -12.22 -9.92 -3.34
N ILE A 15 -11.33 -10.90 -3.18
CA ILE A 15 -11.12 -11.98 -4.13
C ILE A 15 -12.37 -12.88 -4.20
N LEU A 16 -12.94 -13.27 -3.05
CA LEU A 16 -14.18 -14.06 -3.01
C LEU A 16 -15.34 -13.33 -3.65
N PHE A 17 -15.52 -12.06 -3.34
CA PHE A 17 -16.60 -11.25 -3.91
C PHE A 17 -16.44 -11.08 -5.42
N THR A 18 -15.21 -10.86 -5.89
CA THR A 18 -14.92 -10.76 -7.34
C THR A 18 -15.18 -12.08 -8.05
N SER A 19 -14.84 -13.21 -7.44
CA SER A 19 -15.11 -14.54 -8.00
C SER A 19 -16.60 -14.82 -8.11
N TYR A 20 -17.41 -14.30 -7.20
CA TYR A 20 -18.87 -14.44 -7.27
C TYR A 20 -19.49 -13.53 -8.33
N LEU A 21 -18.92 -12.35 -8.53
CA LEU A 21 -19.45 -11.35 -9.47
C LEU A 21 -18.99 -11.57 -10.91
N PHE A 22 -17.86 -12.23 -11.09
CA PHE A 22 -17.17 -12.32 -12.39
C PHE A 22 -16.80 -13.77 -12.73
N ASP A 23 -17.46 -14.33 -13.75
CA ASP A 23 -17.26 -15.72 -14.18
C ASP A 23 -15.84 -16.06 -14.67
N GLY A 24 -15.01 -15.05 -14.90
CA GLY A 24 -13.62 -15.22 -15.35
C GLY A 24 -12.64 -15.61 -14.24
N ILE A 25 -13.07 -15.60 -12.97
CA ILE A 25 -12.25 -15.99 -11.81
C ILE A 25 -12.98 -17.06 -11.03
N HIS A 26 -12.39 -18.24 -10.94
CA HIS A 26 -12.95 -19.36 -10.20
C HIS A 26 -12.14 -19.67 -8.96
N ILE A 27 -12.80 -19.82 -7.83
CA ILE A 27 -12.19 -20.13 -6.53
C ILE A 27 -12.94 -21.29 -5.89
N SER A 28 -12.21 -22.35 -5.56
CA SER A 28 -12.79 -23.54 -4.98
C SER A 28 -13.17 -23.43 -3.51
N GLY A 29 -12.84 -22.34 -2.83
CA GLY A 29 -13.24 -22.13 -1.44
C GLY A 29 -12.45 -21.03 -0.72
N PHE A 30 -12.80 -20.83 0.54
CA PHE A 30 -12.19 -19.80 1.40
C PHE A 30 -10.67 -20.00 1.58
N SER A 31 -10.20 -21.24 1.71
CA SER A 31 -8.78 -21.56 1.85
C SER A 31 -7.98 -21.15 0.61
N SER A 32 -8.49 -21.42 -0.58
CA SER A 32 -7.86 -21.02 -1.83
C SER A 32 -7.85 -19.50 -2.00
N ALA A 33 -8.94 -18.82 -1.61
CA ALA A 33 -9.00 -17.36 -1.60
C ALA A 33 -8.00 -16.74 -0.61
N PHE A 34 -7.87 -17.33 0.57
CA PHE A 34 -6.92 -16.87 1.58
C PHE A 34 -5.46 -17.03 1.12
N LEU A 35 -5.13 -18.19 0.54
CA LEU A 35 -3.80 -18.44 -0.03
C LEU A 35 -3.53 -17.51 -1.22
N ALA A 36 -4.53 -17.26 -2.08
CA ALA A 36 -4.42 -16.31 -3.17
C ALA A 36 -4.16 -14.89 -2.67
N ALA A 37 -4.87 -14.46 -1.62
CA ALA A 37 -4.65 -13.16 -0.99
C ALA A 37 -3.23 -13.05 -0.39
N ALA A 38 -2.76 -14.09 0.29
CA ALA A 38 -1.42 -14.15 0.84
C ALA A 38 -0.35 -14.05 -0.27
N MET A 39 -0.52 -14.84 -1.33
CA MET A 39 0.39 -14.85 -2.47
C MET A 39 0.41 -13.50 -3.20
N LEU A 40 -0.76 -12.92 -3.45
CA LEU A 40 -0.87 -11.56 -4.02
C LEU A 40 -0.23 -10.51 -3.12
N GLY A 41 -0.37 -10.64 -1.80
CA GLY A 41 0.30 -9.76 -0.84
C GLY A 41 1.82 -9.83 -0.95
N ILE A 42 2.37 -11.03 -1.05
CA ILE A 42 3.82 -11.26 -1.24
C ILE A 42 4.28 -10.74 -2.59
N LEU A 43 3.58 -11.11 -3.66
CA LEU A 43 3.88 -10.62 -5.02
C LEU A 43 3.83 -9.08 -5.08
N ASN A 44 2.81 -8.47 -4.50
CA ASN A 44 2.72 -7.02 -4.43
C ASN A 44 3.88 -6.38 -3.64
N ALA A 45 4.36 -7.02 -2.59
CA ALA A 45 5.46 -6.51 -1.79
C ALA A 45 6.81 -6.56 -2.52
N PHE A 46 7.07 -7.65 -3.26
CA PHE A 46 8.36 -7.88 -3.93
C PHE A 46 8.38 -7.46 -5.39
N PHE A 47 7.38 -7.88 -6.16
CA PHE A 47 7.36 -7.65 -7.61
C PHE A 47 6.88 -6.26 -7.98
N ARG A 48 5.94 -5.69 -7.23
CA ARG A 48 5.39 -4.38 -7.55
C ARG A 48 6.44 -3.28 -7.61
N PRO A 49 7.35 -3.09 -6.63
CA PRO A 49 8.37 -2.04 -6.72
C PRO A 49 9.32 -2.25 -7.89
N ILE A 50 9.72 -3.50 -8.14
CA ILE A 50 10.63 -3.84 -9.25
C ILE A 50 9.95 -3.58 -10.60
N ALA A 51 8.71 -4.06 -10.75
CA ALA A 51 7.94 -3.86 -11.97
C ALA A 51 7.68 -2.39 -12.24
N LEU A 52 7.31 -1.60 -11.23
CA LEU A 52 7.10 -0.16 -11.37
C LEU A 52 8.37 0.58 -11.76
N LEU A 53 9.52 0.26 -11.16
CA LEU A 53 10.80 0.88 -11.52
C LEU A 53 11.19 0.56 -12.97
N LEU A 54 11.03 -0.69 -13.38
CA LEU A 54 11.36 -1.14 -14.75
C LEU A 54 10.43 -0.53 -15.79
N THR A 55 9.16 -0.34 -15.44
CA THR A 55 8.13 0.17 -16.33
C THR A 55 7.85 1.67 -16.17
N LEU A 56 8.61 2.35 -15.32
CA LEU A 56 8.41 3.76 -15.00
C LEU A 56 8.27 4.67 -16.23
N PRO A 57 9.14 4.58 -17.26
CA PRO A 57 8.98 5.40 -18.45
C PRO A 57 7.68 5.10 -19.21
N ILE A 58 7.31 3.82 -19.30
CA ILE A 58 6.08 3.39 -19.99
C ILE A 58 4.85 3.73 -19.17
N ASN A 59 4.95 3.62 -17.84
CA ASN A 59 3.85 3.91 -16.93
C ASN A 59 3.49 5.40 -16.91
N ILE A 60 4.49 6.28 -17.04
CA ILE A 60 4.27 7.72 -17.19
C ILE A 60 3.59 8.04 -18.54
N LEU A 61 4.06 7.44 -19.63
CA LEU A 61 3.45 7.65 -20.96
C LEU A 61 2.02 7.14 -21.03
N SER A 62 1.71 6.05 -20.32
CA SER A 62 0.38 5.43 -20.30
C SER A 62 -0.54 5.99 -19.22
N LEU A 63 -0.17 7.10 -18.54
CA LEU A 63 -0.93 7.69 -17.43
C LEU A 63 -1.30 6.67 -16.32
N GLY A 64 -0.41 5.70 -16.07
CA GLY A 64 -0.62 4.66 -15.07
C GLY A 64 -1.40 3.43 -15.56
N PHE A 65 -1.85 3.39 -16.81
CA PHE A 65 -2.59 2.23 -17.34
C PHE A 65 -1.77 0.93 -17.25
N PHE A 66 -0.47 1.02 -17.39
CA PHE A 66 0.43 -0.12 -17.30
C PHE A 66 0.44 -0.77 -15.91
N THR A 67 0.08 -0.04 -14.86
CA THR A 67 -0.09 -0.58 -13.50
C THR A 67 -1.19 -1.65 -13.44
N PHE A 68 -2.26 -1.49 -14.21
CA PHE A 68 -3.34 -2.51 -14.27
C PHE A 68 -2.84 -3.80 -14.93
N ILE A 69 -1.98 -3.68 -15.94
CA ILE A 69 -1.36 -4.83 -16.61
C ILE A 69 -0.45 -5.57 -15.62
N ILE A 70 0.34 -4.85 -14.82
CA ILE A 70 1.18 -5.44 -13.78
C ILE A 70 0.33 -6.18 -12.74
N ASN A 71 -0.75 -5.57 -12.27
CA ASN A 71 -1.66 -6.20 -11.31
C ASN A 71 -2.33 -7.46 -11.91
N ALA A 72 -2.73 -7.41 -13.17
CA ALA A 72 -3.29 -8.55 -13.89
C ALA A 72 -2.26 -9.70 -14.04
N LEU A 73 -1.01 -9.36 -14.33
CA LEU A 73 0.08 -10.33 -14.42
C LEU A 73 0.31 -11.03 -13.09
N MET A 74 0.34 -10.26 -11.98
CA MET A 74 0.48 -10.83 -10.62
C MET A 74 -0.68 -11.74 -10.27
N LEU A 75 -1.92 -11.35 -10.63
CA LEU A 75 -3.10 -12.17 -10.43
C LEU A 75 -3.00 -13.49 -11.22
N LYS A 76 -2.52 -13.41 -12.44
CA LYS A 76 -2.29 -14.58 -13.30
C LYS A 76 -1.19 -15.50 -12.76
N MET A 77 -0.12 -14.93 -12.23
CA MET A 77 0.94 -15.70 -11.57
C MET A 77 0.43 -16.41 -10.32
N ALA A 78 -0.35 -15.74 -9.49
CA ALA A 78 -0.98 -16.35 -8.31
C ALA A 78 -1.90 -17.50 -8.70
N SER A 79 -2.69 -17.34 -9.78
CA SER A 79 -3.55 -18.38 -10.34
C SER A 79 -2.77 -19.61 -10.82
N GLY A 80 -1.56 -19.44 -11.32
CA GLY A 80 -0.72 -20.55 -11.75
C GLY A 80 -0.05 -21.34 -10.61
N ILE A 81 -0.01 -20.78 -9.41
CA ILE A 81 0.70 -21.38 -8.26
C ILE A 81 -0.30 -22.01 -7.28
N ILE A 82 -1.49 -21.45 -7.15
CA ILE A 82 -2.46 -21.85 -6.12
C ILE A 82 -3.51 -22.77 -6.73
N THR A 83 -3.55 -23.99 -6.23
CA THR A 83 -4.62 -24.94 -6.57
C THR A 83 -5.99 -24.44 -6.10
N GLY A 84 -6.95 -24.45 -7.03
CA GLY A 84 -8.30 -23.98 -6.74
C GLY A 84 -8.49 -22.46 -6.86
N PHE A 85 -7.51 -21.76 -7.40
CA PHE A 85 -7.63 -20.38 -7.84
C PHE A 85 -7.30 -20.30 -9.32
N GLU A 86 -8.29 -20.11 -10.14
CA GLU A 86 -8.13 -20.08 -11.60
C GLU A 86 -8.63 -18.77 -12.18
N VAL A 87 -7.80 -18.17 -13.05
CA VAL A 87 -8.12 -16.96 -13.80
C VAL A 87 -8.07 -17.29 -15.28
N TYR A 88 -9.22 -17.30 -15.90
CA TYR A 88 -9.37 -17.67 -17.31
C TYR A 88 -9.14 -16.47 -18.23
N GLY A 89 -8.04 -16.52 -18.98
CA GLY A 89 -7.71 -15.52 -19.97
C GLY A 89 -7.04 -14.25 -19.44
N PHE A 90 -6.50 -13.48 -20.36
CA PHE A 90 -5.80 -12.25 -20.05
C PHE A 90 -6.76 -11.11 -19.67
N TRP A 91 -7.87 -11.01 -20.37
CA TRP A 91 -8.90 -10.00 -20.09
C TRP A 91 -9.54 -10.19 -18.71
N SER A 92 -9.80 -11.46 -18.34
CA SER A 92 -10.31 -11.78 -17.01
C SER A 92 -9.32 -11.39 -15.91
N ALA A 93 -8.02 -11.51 -16.17
CA ALA A 93 -6.99 -11.06 -15.23
C ALA A 93 -7.00 -9.53 -15.08
N ILE A 94 -7.15 -8.77 -16.16
CA ILE A 94 -7.20 -7.31 -16.13
C ILE A 94 -8.44 -6.82 -15.37
N PHE A 95 -9.62 -7.27 -15.78
CA PHE A 95 -10.86 -6.86 -15.13
C PHE A 95 -10.93 -7.38 -13.69
N GLY A 96 -10.52 -8.62 -13.45
CA GLY A 96 -10.47 -9.20 -12.11
C GLY A 96 -9.54 -8.42 -11.17
N SER A 97 -8.36 -8.06 -11.63
CA SER A 97 -7.43 -7.25 -10.84
C SER A 97 -7.97 -5.84 -10.54
N LEU A 98 -8.70 -5.25 -11.49
CA LEU A 98 -9.37 -3.97 -11.31
C LEU A 98 -10.48 -4.09 -10.26
N PHE A 99 -11.35 -5.09 -10.38
CA PHE A 99 -12.43 -5.34 -9.40
C PHE A 99 -11.87 -5.61 -8.00
N ILE A 100 -10.87 -6.48 -7.88
CA ILE A 100 -10.20 -6.76 -6.61
C ILE A 100 -9.63 -5.48 -6.00
N SER A 101 -9.00 -4.62 -6.81
CA SER A 101 -8.44 -3.36 -6.35
C SER A 101 -9.52 -2.39 -5.85
N VAL A 102 -10.60 -2.24 -6.60
CA VAL A 102 -11.74 -1.36 -6.24
C VAL A 102 -12.43 -1.87 -4.98
N ILE A 103 -12.74 -3.16 -4.90
CA ILE A 103 -13.38 -3.77 -3.74
C ILE A 103 -12.47 -3.70 -2.51
N SER A 104 -11.18 -3.99 -2.67
CA SER A 104 -10.21 -3.86 -1.58
C SER A 104 -10.11 -2.43 -1.08
N TRP A 105 -10.11 -1.45 -1.98
CA TRP A 105 -10.13 -0.04 -1.62
C TRP A 105 -11.41 0.32 -0.86
N LEU A 106 -12.56 -0.11 -1.35
CA LEU A 106 -13.86 0.14 -0.73
C LEU A 106 -13.94 -0.50 0.67
N LEU A 107 -13.57 -1.78 0.79
CA LEU A 107 -13.54 -2.47 2.08
C LEU A 107 -12.55 -1.83 3.05
N ASN A 108 -11.39 -1.44 2.56
CA ASN A 108 -10.38 -0.78 3.39
C ASN A 108 -10.84 0.62 3.84
N SER A 109 -11.60 1.33 3.02
CA SER A 109 -12.23 2.60 3.39
C SER A 109 -13.22 2.42 4.53
N PHE A 110 -14.07 1.40 4.48
CA PHE A 110 -15.01 1.10 5.56
C PHE A 110 -14.34 0.63 6.85
N VAL A 111 -13.23 -0.11 6.75
CA VAL A 111 -12.48 -0.59 7.92
C VAL A 111 -11.68 0.55 8.56
N ASN A 112 -11.19 1.50 7.75
CA ASN A 112 -10.39 2.62 8.22
C ASN A 112 -11.21 3.68 8.99
N ASP A 113 -12.50 3.82 8.69
CA ASP A 113 -13.40 4.71 9.43
C ASP A 113 -13.63 4.29 10.90
N ARG A 114 -13.20 3.09 11.29
CA ARG A 114 -13.30 2.59 12.67
C ARG A 114 -12.01 2.71 13.49
N GLY A 115 -11.14 3.64 13.15
CA GLY A 115 -10.12 4.13 14.10
C GLY A 115 -8.71 3.57 13.97
N THR A 116 -8.28 3.07 12.83
CA THR A 116 -6.86 2.90 12.55
C THR A 116 -6.42 3.82 11.42
N VAL A 117 -6.19 5.07 11.78
CA VAL A 117 -5.35 5.97 10.97
C VAL A 117 -3.96 5.36 10.95
N THR A 118 -3.66 4.53 9.98
CA THR A 118 -2.27 4.26 9.63
C THR A 118 -1.74 5.55 9.03
N SER A 119 -1.21 6.37 9.91
CA SER A 119 -0.47 7.56 9.57
C SER A 119 0.73 7.19 8.70
N PHE A 120 0.55 7.19 7.39
CA PHE A 120 1.65 7.31 6.45
C PHE A 120 2.22 8.74 6.45
N ASN A 121 1.84 9.54 7.44
CA ASN A 121 2.13 10.96 7.49
C ASN A 121 2.88 11.36 8.76
N SER A 122 3.87 10.58 9.21
CA SER A 122 4.52 10.92 10.47
C SER A 122 6.02 11.09 10.42
N GLU A 123 6.65 11.19 9.27
CA GLU A 123 8.09 11.48 9.29
C GLU A 123 8.50 12.76 8.59
N TYR A 124 7.54 13.55 8.11
CA TYR A 124 7.78 14.98 7.94
C TYR A 124 7.24 15.73 9.15
N ARG A 125 7.52 15.22 10.35
CA ARG A 125 7.48 16.07 11.51
C ARG A 125 8.61 17.07 11.32
N THR A 126 8.27 18.19 10.69
CA THR A 126 9.02 19.41 10.77
C THR A 126 9.64 19.45 12.16
N ARG A 127 10.98 19.30 12.22
CA ARG A 127 11.71 19.75 13.39
C ARG A 127 11.15 21.12 13.70
N HIS A 128 10.40 21.20 14.75
CA HIS A 128 9.99 22.48 15.31
C HIS A 128 11.27 23.29 15.46
N PRO A 129 11.33 24.51 14.96
CA PRO A 129 12.46 25.38 15.20
C PRO A 129 12.34 25.94 16.62
N GLN A 130 12.27 25.07 17.63
CA GLN A 130 12.29 25.45 19.04
C GLN A 130 13.70 25.39 19.64
N ASP A 131 14.68 24.97 18.86
CA ASP A 131 16.10 25.13 19.22
C ASP A 131 16.71 26.40 18.59
N ARG A 132 15.93 27.44 18.41
CA ARG A 132 16.52 28.76 18.39
C ARG A 132 16.87 29.06 19.83
N PRO A 133 18.19 29.22 20.19
CA PRO A 133 18.53 29.70 21.49
C PRO A 133 17.76 31.00 21.70
N SER A 134 17.05 31.06 22.81
CA SER A 134 16.28 32.23 23.20
C SER A 134 17.18 33.44 23.08
N LYS A 135 16.70 34.47 22.43
CA LYS A 135 17.43 35.77 22.30
C LYS A 135 17.78 36.38 23.66
N ASN A 136 17.34 35.76 24.73
CA ASN A 136 17.63 36.15 26.10
C ASN A 136 18.94 35.53 26.64
N ASP A 137 19.45 34.45 26.01
CA ASP A 137 20.72 33.84 26.45
C ASP A 137 21.95 34.62 25.97
N THR A 138 21.77 35.54 25.00
CA THR A 138 22.85 36.43 24.53
C THR A 138 22.98 37.73 25.31
N ILE A 139 22.00 38.08 26.17
CA ILE A 139 22.01 39.32 26.92
C ILE A 139 22.74 39.15 28.24
N ASP A 140 22.79 37.94 28.80
CA ASP A 140 23.46 37.67 30.08
C ASP A 140 24.98 37.52 29.94
N LEU A 141 25.52 37.37 28.73
CA LEU A 141 26.94 37.28 28.48
C LEU A 141 27.62 38.66 28.27
N GLU A 142 26.82 39.66 27.90
CA GLU A 142 27.34 41.00 27.61
C GLU A 142 27.48 41.87 28.88
N ASN A 143 26.80 41.47 29.98
CA ASN A 143 26.83 42.23 31.23
C ASN A 143 27.81 41.71 32.27
N LYS A 144 28.66 40.75 31.92
CA LYS A 144 29.67 40.18 32.84
C LYS A 144 31.10 40.63 32.56
N GLY A 145 31.26 41.59 31.65
CA GLY A 145 32.56 42.01 31.13
C GLY A 145 33.08 43.37 31.61
N ASP A 146 32.25 44.19 32.25
CA ASP A 146 32.63 45.62 32.43
C ASP A 146 33.09 46.05 33.82
N ASP A 147 33.23 45.14 34.76
CA ASP A 147 33.63 45.55 36.13
C ASP A 147 35.06 45.18 36.51
N LYS A 148 35.99 45.21 35.58
CA LYS A 148 37.44 45.13 35.94
C LYS A 148 38.30 46.05 35.10
N TRP A 149 38.17 47.32 35.37
CA TRP A 149 39.19 48.30 35.08
C TRP A 149 39.40 49.16 36.33
N GLU A 150 40.12 48.61 37.29
CA GLU A 150 40.96 49.36 38.24
C GLU A 150 42.21 48.58 38.48
#